data_3fe2dc6ace54e833674af432bf67fd9e
#
_entry.id   3fe2dc6ace54e833674af432bf67fd9e
#
_cell.length_a   1.000
_cell.length_b   1.000
_cell.length_c   1.000
_cell.angle_alpha   90.00
_cell.angle_beta   90.00
_cell.angle_gamma   90.00
#
_symmetry.space_group_name_H-M   'P 1'
#
loop_
_entity.id
_entity.type
_entity.pdbx_description
1 polymer ?
#
loop_
_entity_poly.entity_id
_entity_poly.type
_entity_poly.pdbx_seq_one_letter_code
_entity_poly.pdbx_strand_id
1 'polypeptide(L)'
;MTTKPEYYIVEASALPEVFVKVAEAKRLLSTGEAATVNEATRMTDISRSAFYKYRDSVMPFQNMMNGRIITFQLLLHDQPGMLSEILTIFADRKANIMTINSIVPTNGTAVVTVSAETMDLTISLEELLEILGKTRGVVKAEVLAG
;
A
#
# COMPACT_ATOMS: atom_id res chain seq x y z
N MET A 1 15.62 6.07 25.90
CA MET A 1 15.30 6.94 24.75
C MET A 1 15.06 6.10 23.50
N THR A 2 13.87 6.17 22.95
CA THR A 2 13.54 5.41 21.75
C THR A 2 13.93 6.24 20.52
N THR A 3 14.90 5.75 19.76
CA THR A 3 15.21 6.30 18.44
C THR A 3 14.23 5.76 17.42
N LYS A 4 13.79 6.61 16.51
CA LYS A 4 12.99 6.15 15.36
C LYS A 4 13.84 5.21 14.53
N PRO A 5 13.32 4.05 14.12
CA PRO A 5 14.07 3.15 13.26
C PRO A 5 14.31 3.80 11.88
N GLU A 6 15.50 3.61 11.35
CA GLU A 6 15.82 3.98 9.97
C GLU A 6 15.67 2.73 9.10
N TYR A 7 15.18 2.93 7.88
CA TYR A 7 15.00 1.85 6.91
C TYR A 7 15.83 2.12 5.67
N TYR A 8 16.38 1.07 5.11
CA TYR A 8 17.13 1.12 3.85
C TYR A 8 16.48 0.19 2.86
N ILE A 9 16.44 0.59 1.60
CA ILE A 9 16.00 -0.28 0.52
C ILE A 9 17.25 -0.95 -0.04
N VAL A 10 17.28 -2.28 0.03
CA VAL A 10 18.41 -3.08 -0.40
C VAL A 10 17.90 -4.19 -1.32
N GLU A 11 18.59 -4.38 -2.44
CA GLU A 11 18.28 -5.49 -3.34
C GLU A 11 18.48 -6.81 -2.60
N ALA A 12 17.52 -7.74 -2.74
CA ALA A 12 17.53 -9.01 -2.00
C ALA A 12 18.82 -9.81 -2.22
N SER A 13 19.40 -9.74 -3.41
CA SER A 13 20.65 -10.44 -3.73
C SER A 13 21.86 -9.94 -2.95
N ALA A 14 21.81 -8.71 -2.44
CA ALA A 14 22.88 -8.13 -1.63
C ALA A 14 22.72 -8.42 -0.14
N LEU A 15 21.59 -8.96 0.29
CA LEU A 15 21.32 -9.26 1.69
C LEU A 15 21.95 -10.60 2.11
N PRO A 16 22.38 -10.73 3.37
CA PRO A 16 22.63 -12.05 3.94
C PRO A 16 21.39 -12.93 3.81
N GLU A 17 21.61 -14.19 3.49
CA GLU A 17 20.55 -15.17 3.20
C GLU A 17 19.51 -15.25 4.32
N VAL A 18 19.94 -15.12 5.58
CA VAL A 18 19.06 -15.22 6.74
C VAL A 18 17.88 -14.22 6.67
N PHE A 19 18.11 -13.02 6.16
CA PHE A 19 17.06 -12.00 6.06
C PHE A 19 15.99 -12.38 5.05
N VAL A 20 16.41 -12.91 3.91
CA VAL A 20 15.48 -13.39 2.87
C VAL A 20 14.66 -14.57 3.39
N LYS A 21 15.31 -15.47 4.12
CA LYS A 21 14.64 -16.63 4.73
C LYS A 21 13.65 -16.23 5.83
N VAL A 22 13.97 -15.22 6.62
CA VAL A 22 13.04 -14.68 7.63
C VAL A 22 11.80 -14.11 6.95
N ALA A 23 11.97 -13.36 5.89
CA ALA A 23 10.84 -12.80 5.12
C ALA A 23 9.97 -13.94 4.55
N GLU A 24 10.59 -14.99 4.03
CA GLU A 24 9.87 -16.16 3.50
C GLU A 24 9.12 -16.91 4.60
N ALA A 25 9.74 -17.09 5.76
CA ALA A 25 9.08 -17.73 6.90
C ALA A 25 7.84 -16.93 7.35
N LYS A 26 7.93 -15.61 7.35
CA LYS A 26 6.79 -14.74 7.66
C LYS A 26 5.68 -14.90 6.64
N ARG A 27 6.03 -15.00 5.36
CA ARG A 27 5.05 -15.23 4.30
C ARG A 27 4.31 -16.54 4.49
N LEU A 28 5.04 -17.62 4.77
CA LEU A 28 4.46 -18.94 5.01
C LEU A 28 3.48 -18.93 6.18
N LEU A 29 3.80 -18.19 7.25
CA LEU A 29 2.91 -18.04 8.39
C LEU A 29 1.66 -17.24 8.03
N SER A 30 1.82 -16.16 7.27
CA SER A 30 0.70 -15.29 6.92
C SER A 30 -0.28 -15.95 5.95
N THR A 31 0.18 -16.82 5.09
CA THR A 31 -0.66 -17.56 4.13
C THR A 31 -1.25 -18.84 4.68
N GLY A 32 -0.76 -19.30 5.84
CA GLY A 32 -1.17 -20.58 6.42
C GLY A 32 -0.46 -21.79 5.82
N GLU A 33 0.47 -21.60 4.89
CA GLU A 33 1.30 -22.69 4.36
C GLU A 33 2.14 -23.32 5.47
N ALA A 34 2.52 -22.52 6.47
CA ALA A 34 3.08 -23.00 7.72
C ALA A 34 2.13 -22.61 8.85
N ALA A 35 1.79 -23.59 9.69
CA ALA A 35 0.87 -23.37 10.81
C ALA A 35 1.56 -22.79 12.03
N THR A 36 2.86 -23.07 12.20
CA THR A 36 3.64 -22.69 13.38
C THR A 36 5.00 -22.12 12.98
N VAL A 37 5.61 -21.38 13.91
CA VAL A 37 6.97 -20.87 13.73
C VAL A 37 7.96 -22.01 13.52
N ASN A 38 7.79 -23.11 14.26
CA ASN A 38 8.64 -24.31 14.09
C ASN A 38 8.60 -24.82 12.65
N GLU A 39 7.40 -24.92 12.10
CA GLU A 39 7.21 -25.38 10.72
C GLU A 39 7.81 -24.39 9.71
N ALA A 40 7.54 -23.12 9.87
CA ALA A 40 8.05 -22.08 8.98
C ALA A 40 9.57 -22.02 8.97
N THR A 41 10.21 -22.10 10.13
CA THR A 41 11.67 -22.06 10.24
C THR A 41 12.32 -23.33 9.69
N ARG A 42 11.67 -24.45 9.87
CA ARG A 42 12.15 -25.72 9.29
C ARG A 42 12.08 -25.69 7.76
N MET A 43 10.97 -25.20 7.21
CA MET A 43 10.78 -25.10 5.76
C MET A 43 11.78 -24.13 5.11
N THR A 44 12.20 -23.12 5.82
CA THR A 44 13.15 -22.10 5.31
C THR A 44 14.60 -22.37 5.75
N ASP A 45 14.82 -23.39 6.54
CA ASP A 45 16.16 -23.79 7.02
C ASP A 45 16.86 -22.67 7.80
N ILE A 46 16.16 -22.11 8.78
CA ILE A 46 16.70 -21.17 9.75
C ILE A 46 16.36 -21.63 11.17
N SER A 47 17.10 -21.14 12.15
CA SER A 47 16.78 -21.38 13.55
C SER A 47 15.61 -20.50 13.99
N ARG A 48 14.87 -20.94 15.02
CA ARG A 48 13.85 -20.13 15.66
C ARG A 48 14.46 -18.85 16.24
N SER A 49 15.65 -18.97 16.77
CA SER A 49 16.41 -17.84 17.32
C SER A 49 16.64 -16.75 16.28
N ALA A 50 17.07 -17.13 15.07
CA ALA A 50 17.26 -16.18 13.97
C ALA A 50 15.94 -15.55 13.53
N PHE A 51 14.88 -16.36 13.46
CA PHE A 51 13.54 -15.86 13.11
C PHE A 51 13.08 -14.79 14.10
N TYR A 52 13.13 -15.06 15.38
CA TYR A 52 12.67 -14.11 16.39
C TYR A 52 13.56 -12.86 16.46
N LYS A 53 14.85 -13.02 16.20
CA LYS A 53 15.78 -11.90 16.22
C LYS A 53 15.45 -10.86 15.13
N TYR A 54 15.12 -11.32 13.95
CA TYR A 54 14.93 -10.46 12.76
C TYR A 54 13.48 -10.28 12.34
N ARG A 55 12.54 -10.94 13.00
CA ARG A 55 11.11 -10.94 12.62
C ARG A 55 10.55 -9.55 12.36
N ASP A 56 10.84 -8.60 13.25
CA ASP A 56 10.27 -7.26 13.18
C ASP A 56 11.14 -6.28 12.38
N SER A 57 12.31 -6.73 11.95
CA SER A 57 13.28 -5.89 11.23
C SER A 57 13.28 -6.13 9.73
N VAL A 58 12.69 -7.22 9.27
CA VAL A 58 12.69 -7.62 7.86
C VAL A 58 11.25 -7.75 7.37
N MET A 59 10.93 -7.05 6.30
CA MET A 59 9.63 -7.14 5.67
C MET A 59 9.78 -6.95 4.16
N PRO A 60 9.00 -7.67 3.34
CA PRO A 60 9.04 -7.48 1.88
C PRO A 60 8.59 -6.07 1.52
N PHE A 61 9.37 -5.41 0.68
CA PHE A 61 9.05 -4.06 0.21
C PHE A 61 7.69 -4.01 -0.49
N GLN A 62 7.37 -5.05 -1.25
CA GLN A 62 6.08 -5.15 -1.95
C GLN A 62 4.90 -5.11 -1.00
N ASN A 63 5.03 -5.67 0.21
CA ASN A 63 3.97 -5.62 1.21
C ASN A 63 3.73 -4.21 1.73
N MET A 64 4.72 -3.34 1.60
CA MET A 64 4.61 -1.93 1.99
C MET A 64 4.05 -1.05 0.87
N MET A 65 4.33 -1.41 -0.38
CA MET A 65 4.04 -0.56 -1.54
C MET A 65 2.96 -1.11 -2.46
N ASN A 66 2.87 -2.44 -2.61
CA ASN A 66 1.96 -3.06 -3.56
C ASN A 66 0.72 -3.61 -2.89
N GLY A 67 -0.42 -3.23 -3.40
CA GLY A 67 -1.69 -3.82 -3.02
C GLY A 67 -2.13 -3.49 -1.61
N ARG A 68 -1.57 -2.46 -1.06
CA ARG A 68 -1.96 -1.98 0.26
C ARG A 68 -2.78 -0.71 0.11
N ILE A 69 -2.82 0.08 1.15
CA ILE A 69 -3.61 1.30 1.16
C ILE A 69 -2.79 2.42 0.54
N ILE A 70 -3.28 2.96 -0.56
CA ILE A 70 -2.70 4.11 -1.25
C ILE A 70 -3.57 5.32 -0.94
N THR A 71 -2.93 6.44 -0.62
CA THR A 71 -3.62 7.68 -0.36
C THR A 71 -3.47 8.61 -1.57
N PHE A 72 -4.61 8.96 -2.15
CA PHE A 72 -4.70 9.85 -3.31
C PHE A 72 -5.16 11.23 -2.85
N GLN A 73 -4.60 12.26 -3.44
CA GLN A 73 -5.11 13.61 -3.27
C GLN A 73 -5.63 14.13 -4.61
N LEU A 74 -6.86 14.63 -4.57
CA LEU A 74 -7.54 15.14 -5.74
C LEU A 74 -7.90 16.60 -5.50
N LEU A 75 -7.57 17.44 -6.46
CA LEU A 75 -8.05 18.83 -6.49
C LEU A 75 -9.18 18.87 -7.51
N LEU A 76 -10.38 19.19 -7.05
CA LEU A 76 -11.59 19.14 -7.85
C LEU A 76 -12.22 20.54 -7.94
N HIS A 77 -12.91 20.79 -9.07
CA HIS A 77 -13.88 21.87 -9.09
C HIS A 77 -15.06 21.49 -8.20
N ASP A 78 -15.53 22.44 -7.39
CA ASP A 78 -16.67 22.23 -6.49
C ASP A 78 -17.97 22.25 -7.30
N GLN A 79 -18.36 21.09 -7.80
CA GLN A 79 -19.57 20.91 -8.61
C GLN A 79 -20.37 19.71 -8.09
N PRO A 80 -21.71 19.77 -8.16
CA PRO A 80 -22.53 18.63 -7.79
C PRO A 80 -22.15 17.36 -8.56
N GLY A 81 -22.11 16.23 -7.86
CA GLY A 81 -21.83 14.94 -8.48
C GLY A 81 -20.36 14.58 -8.67
N MET A 82 -19.44 15.52 -8.45
CA MET A 82 -18.00 15.25 -8.63
C MET A 82 -17.50 14.12 -7.74
N LEU A 83 -17.84 14.17 -6.47
CA LEU A 83 -17.39 13.15 -5.52
C LEU A 83 -17.93 11.78 -5.88
N SER A 84 -19.21 11.71 -6.25
CA SER A 84 -19.86 10.47 -6.67
C SER A 84 -19.19 9.88 -7.91
N GLU A 85 -18.83 10.71 -8.87
CA GLU A 85 -18.13 10.27 -10.09
C GLU A 85 -16.74 9.71 -9.77
N ILE A 86 -16.00 10.38 -8.90
CA ILE A 86 -14.67 9.92 -8.46
C ILE A 86 -14.78 8.56 -7.75
N LEU A 87 -15.73 8.41 -6.84
CA LEU A 87 -15.94 7.15 -6.13
C LEU A 87 -16.30 6.01 -7.09
N THR A 88 -17.07 6.29 -8.12
CA THR A 88 -17.43 5.30 -9.15
C THR A 88 -16.19 4.85 -9.91
N ILE A 89 -15.28 5.76 -10.24
CA ILE A 89 -14.02 5.42 -10.92
C ILE A 89 -13.21 4.41 -10.10
N PHE A 90 -13.07 4.66 -8.81
CA PHE A 90 -12.38 3.73 -7.91
C PHE A 90 -13.10 2.37 -7.85
N ALA A 91 -14.40 2.38 -7.67
CA ALA A 91 -15.19 1.16 -7.53
C ALA A 91 -15.13 0.29 -8.79
N ASP A 92 -15.24 0.90 -9.96
CA ASP A 92 -15.22 0.18 -11.24
C ASP A 92 -13.90 -0.52 -11.51
N ARG A 93 -12.80 -0.03 -10.93
CA ARG A 93 -11.47 -0.62 -11.07
C ARG A 93 -11.07 -1.49 -9.90
N LYS A 94 -12.02 -1.82 -9.01
CA LYS A 94 -11.79 -2.70 -7.86
C LYS A 94 -10.85 -2.12 -6.81
N ALA A 95 -10.78 -0.81 -6.69
CA ALA A 95 -10.14 -0.15 -5.57
C ALA A 95 -11.15 -0.05 -4.42
N ASN A 96 -10.81 -0.60 -3.28
CA ASN A 96 -11.68 -0.58 -2.11
C ASN A 96 -11.41 0.66 -1.26
N ILE A 97 -12.33 1.60 -1.25
CA ILE A 97 -12.16 2.87 -0.52
C ILE A 97 -12.27 2.62 0.98
N MET A 98 -11.24 2.99 1.70
CA MET A 98 -11.15 2.85 3.15
C MET A 98 -11.54 4.12 3.87
N THR A 99 -11.04 5.27 3.42
CA THR A 99 -11.36 6.57 3.99
C THR A 99 -11.48 7.61 2.90
N ILE A 100 -12.27 8.62 3.18
CA ILE A 100 -12.40 9.78 2.32
C ILE A 100 -12.53 11.02 3.18
N ASN A 101 -11.77 12.06 2.86
CA ASN A 101 -11.83 13.34 3.54
C ASN A 101 -11.93 14.45 2.52
N SER A 102 -12.85 15.38 2.73
CA SER A 102 -13.00 16.53 1.88
C SER A 102 -12.86 17.80 2.73
N ILE A 103 -12.00 18.68 2.28
CA ILE A 103 -11.84 20.00 2.92
C ILE A 103 -12.90 20.93 2.35
N VAL A 104 -13.46 21.80 3.19
CA VAL A 104 -14.45 22.78 2.78
C VAL A 104 -13.90 23.56 1.58
N PRO A 105 -14.66 23.63 0.47
CA PRO A 105 -14.18 24.29 -0.74
C PRO A 105 -13.89 25.78 -0.51
N THR A 106 -12.81 26.23 -1.13
CA THR A 106 -12.44 27.63 -1.19
C THR A 106 -12.17 28.01 -2.64
N ASN A 107 -12.65 29.16 -3.05
CA ASN A 107 -12.45 29.68 -4.42
C ASN A 107 -12.92 28.69 -5.51
N GLY A 108 -13.99 27.95 -5.23
CA GLY A 108 -14.59 27.05 -6.22
C GLY A 108 -13.87 25.72 -6.41
N THR A 109 -12.87 25.41 -5.56
CA THR A 109 -12.15 24.15 -5.60
C THR A 109 -12.24 23.42 -4.27
N ALA A 110 -12.16 22.10 -4.31
CA ALA A 110 -12.17 21.24 -3.14
C ALA A 110 -10.97 20.31 -3.20
N VAL A 111 -10.33 20.09 -2.06
CA VAL A 111 -9.28 19.08 -1.91
C VAL A 111 -9.91 17.84 -1.27
N VAL A 112 -9.81 16.72 -1.96
CA VAL A 112 -10.34 15.44 -1.49
C VAL A 112 -9.19 14.45 -1.34
N THR A 113 -9.10 13.82 -0.19
CA THR A 113 -8.11 12.78 0.08
C THR A 113 -8.83 11.44 0.19
N VAL A 114 -8.42 10.49 -0.62
CA VAL A 114 -9.01 9.14 -0.67
C VAL A 114 -7.93 8.14 -0.35
N SER A 115 -8.15 7.32 0.66
CA SER A 115 -7.29 6.17 0.94
C SER A 115 -8.03 4.92 0.50
N ALA A 116 -7.42 4.15 -0.39
CA ALA A 116 -8.04 2.97 -0.97
C ALA A 116 -7.07 1.80 -0.96
N GLU A 117 -7.61 0.62 -0.70
CA GLU A 117 -6.90 -0.64 -0.84
C GLU A 117 -6.87 -1.01 -2.31
N THR A 118 -5.67 -1.26 -2.83
CA THR A 118 -5.44 -1.44 -4.27
C THR A 118 -5.03 -2.86 -4.66
N MET A 119 -5.20 -3.82 -3.74
CA MET A 119 -4.77 -5.20 -3.95
C MET A 119 -5.46 -5.86 -5.16
N ASP A 120 -6.73 -5.58 -5.35
CA ASP A 120 -7.52 -6.14 -6.44
C ASP A 120 -7.70 -5.18 -7.61
N LEU A 121 -6.91 -4.13 -7.67
CA LEU A 121 -7.00 -3.12 -8.72
C LEU A 121 -6.82 -3.77 -10.10
N THR A 122 -7.75 -3.49 -11.02
CA THR A 122 -7.77 -4.10 -12.36
C THR A 122 -6.89 -3.43 -13.38
N ILE A 123 -6.37 -2.25 -13.04
CA ILE A 123 -5.47 -1.46 -13.88
C ILE A 123 -4.23 -1.06 -13.07
N SER A 124 -3.21 -0.52 -13.72
CA SER A 124 -2.04 -0.03 -13.01
C SER A 124 -2.37 1.26 -12.24
N LEU A 125 -1.56 1.56 -11.24
CA LEU A 125 -1.70 2.80 -10.47
C LEU A 125 -1.56 4.02 -11.38
N GLU A 126 -0.63 4.00 -12.32
CA GLU A 126 -0.41 5.06 -13.29
C GLU A 126 -1.64 5.27 -14.17
N GLU A 127 -2.26 4.19 -14.64
CA GLU A 127 -3.49 4.26 -15.44
C GLU A 127 -4.63 4.86 -14.64
N LEU A 128 -4.76 4.48 -13.37
CA LEU A 128 -5.79 5.04 -12.49
C LEU A 128 -5.60 6.54 -12.31
N LEU A 129 -4.38 6.99 -12.05
CA LEU A 129 -4.07 8.42 -11.93
C LEU A 129 -4.36 9.17 -13.21
N GLU A 130 -4.06 8.57 -14.36
CA GLU A 130 -4.35 9.18 -15.66
C GLU A 130 -5.85 9.34 -15.88
N ILE A 131 -6.64 8.30 -15.58
CA ILE A 131 -8.10 8.36 -15.68
C ILE A 131 -8.66 9.44 -14.76
N LEU A 132 -8.21 9.48 -13.52
CA LEU A 132 -8.64 10.50 -12.56
C LEU A 132 -8.31 11.91 -13.05
N GLY A 133 -7.07 12.10 -13.52
CA GLY A 133 -6.60 13.41 -13.98
C GLY A 133 -7.31 13.90 -15.23
N LYS A 134 -7.82 13.00 -16.08
CA LYS A 134 -8.57 13.33 -17.29
C LYS A 134 -10.06 13.48 -17.06
N THR A 135 -10.54 13.15 -15.88
CA THR A 135 -11.96 13.26 -15.56
C THR A 135 -12.36 14.73 -15.51
N ARG A 136 -13.49 15.05 -16.16
CA ARG A 136 -13.99 16.42 -16.18
C ARG A 136 -14.26 16.91 -14.76
N GLY A 137 -13.73 18.08 -14.43
CA GLY A 137 -13.84 18.67 -13.11
C GLY A 137 -12.67 18.33 -12.18
N VAL A 138 -11.80 17.43 -12.57
CA VAL A 138 -10.56 17.14 -11.81
C VAL A 138 -9.45 18.06 -12.33
N VAL A 139 -8.90 18.86 -11.42
CA VAL A 139 -7.78 19.77 -11.74
C VAL A 139 -6.46 19.02 -11.66
N LYS A 140 -6.31 18.17 -10.61
CA LYS A 140 -5.08 17.44 -10.39
C LYS A 140 -5.38 16.18 -9.57
N ALA A 141 -4.67 15.10 -9.87
CA ALA A 141 -4.70 13.86 -9.10
C ALA A 141 -3.26 13.39 -8.85
N GLU A 142 -2.96 13.07 -7.61
CA GLU A 142 -1.61 12.61 -7.24
C GLU A 142 -1.67 11.62 -6.08
N VAL A 143 -0.60 10.84 -5.91
CA VAL A 143 -0.43 9.96 -4.76
C VAL A 143 0.33 10.71 -3.69
N LEU A 144 -0.22 10.74 -2.46
CA LEU A 144 0.45 11.34 -1.30
C LEU A 144 1.30 10.32 -0.57
N ALA A 145 0.75 9.11 -0.39
CA ALA A 145 1.41 8.06 0.39
C ALA A 145 0.95 6.68 -0.09
N GLY A 146 1.85 5.76 0.02
CA GLY A 146 1.59 4.36 -0.35
C GLY A 146 2.65 3.43 0.16
#